data_dacdaf976333639c664d48816d7404e9
#
_entry.id   dacdaf976333639c664d48816d7404e9
#
_cell.length_a   1.000
_cell.length_b   1.000
_cell.length_c   1.000
_cell.angle_alpha   90.00
_cell.angle_beta   90.00
_cell.angle_gamma   90.00
#
_symmetry.space_group_name_H-M   'P 1'
#
loop_
_entity.id
_entity.type
_entity.pdbx_description
1 polymer ?
#
loop_
_entity_poly.entity_id
_entity_poly.type
_entity_poly.pdbx_seq_one_letter_code
_entity_poly.pdbx_strand_id
1 'polypeptide(L)'
;MVSLVMISKGFSQESSSFYGSFESNGIYYQDNENEKYNEQFASNNYLNLNYIFNSDWSFEAQVESYSPLRLQGYSDSFEKTHLSTLNINYTKKGFGLTIGSIYEQFGSGLILRTWEDRQLGINNSIWGLRSTYENDNISLKLVGGFQKKGSQISVGKVIGLDSEITVFSSDQIYQNLTVGLSYVGRFENLAVPAIYPPVGYDFNDLTNLFSARIDYEKNDFYIGYEQIHKTKDGIAQFGLILNDFVKKGSAHTMNFGIAKSGFGFDFTFRRLENMGFFSDRFEQGELFGETTINYLPALTKQHDYSLTNINIYESQPYVSFPDPSLMKAGEIGFQVDLYYNIKKDSFVGGKHGANLSLNLSSWYNLDGDYSYNPLNYNTDFLGFGQKYFSEQSIELRKKWSEKFSNIFLLVNKYYNKRYVQEKIGEINSQVIVVDNTIKLENKKSLRFELQHLFNKDDEKNWYGYGVEYNFNFNFSTYFNNMVNYQNIDDDKPNYYSFGASYTKNSSRFSLSYGKQRGGLLCYGGICRYVPEFKGL
;
A
#
# COMPACT_ATOMS: atom_id res chain seq x y z
N MET A 1 -18.55 -11.62 -2.59
CA MET A 1 -18.11 -10.49 -3.45
C MET A 1 -18.43 -10.80 -4.90
N VAL A 2 -19.32 -10.04 -5.52
CA VAL A 2 -19.73 -10.23 -6.93
C VAL A 2 -19.06 -9.12 -7.74
N SER A 3 -18.17 -9.47 -8.67
CA SER A 3 -17.51 -8.51 -9.57
C SER A 3 -17.89 -8.83 -11.01
N LEU A 4 -18.55 -7.91 -11.67
CA LEU A 4 -18.95 -8.02 -13.09
C LEU A 4 -18.18 -6.96 -13.91
N VAL A 5 -17.29 -7.41 -14.79
CA VAL A 5 -16.58 -6.52 -15.73
C VAL A 5 -17.10 -6.78 -17.14
N MET A 6 -17.71 -5.77 -17.78
CA MET A 6 -18.12 -5.80 -19.18
C MET A 6 -17.26 -4.84 -20.00
N ILE A 7 -16.73 -5.30 -21.12
CA ILE A 7 -16.06 -4.47 -22.13
C ILE A 7 -16.83 -4.61 -23.45
N SER A 8 -17.30 -3.49 -24.00
CA SER A 8 -17.86 -3.43 -25.34
C SER A 8 -16.83 -2.91 -26.34
N LYS A 9 -16.69 -3.56 -27.49
CA LYS A 9 -15.91 -3.05 -28.62
C LYS A 9 -16.81 -2.16 -29.48
N GLY A 10 -16.46 -0.88 -29.59
CA GLY A 10 -17.09 0.07 -30.54
C GLY A 10 -16.37 0.05 -31.89
N PHE A 11 -17.10 0.39 -32.94
CA PHE A 11 -16.61 0.42 -34.33
C PHE A 11 -15.66 1.58 -34.59
N SER A 12 -14.57 1.30 -35.30
CA SER A 12 -13.54 2.26 -35.72
C SER A 12 -13.93 2.95 -37.03
N GLN A 13 -14.11 4.27 -36.97
CA GLN A 13 -13.75 5.17 -38.06
C GLN A 13 -12.58 6.01 -37.57
N GLU A 14 -11.68 6.42 -38.45
CA GLU A 14 -10.40 7.06 -38.16
C GLU A 14 -10.35 7.82 -36.83
N SER A 15 -9.62 7.25 -35.86
CA SER A 15 -9.09 7.83 -34.65
C SER A 15 -9.95 7.95 -33.38
N SER A 16 -11.26 7.75 -33.38
CA SER A 16 -12.01 7.77 -32.11
C SER A 16 -12.36 6.38 -31.58
N SER A 17 -12.19 6.15 -30.29
CA SER A 17 -12.63 4.91 -29.64
C SER A 17 -13.33 5.19 -28.31
N PHE A 18 -14.38 4.42 -28.03
CA PHE A 18 -15.09 4.44 -26.76
C PHE A 18 -15.04 3.07 -26.11
N TYR A 19 -14.66 3.01 -24.83
CA TYR A 19 -14.68 1.78 -24.04
C TYR A 19 -15.00 2.08 -22.58
N GLY A 20 -15.42 1.07 -21.85
CA GLY A 20 -15.73 1.21 -20.45
C GLY A 20 -15.66 -0.10 -19.70
N SER A 21 -15.69 -0.03 -18.39
CA SER A 21 -15.76 -1.18 -17.50
C SER A 21 -16.71 -0.92 -16.34
N PHE A 22 -17.30 -1.96 -15.84
CA PHE A 22 -18.14 -1.94 -14.66
C PHE A 22 -17.64 -2.96 -13.64
N GLU A 23 -17.48 -2.53 -12.39
CA GLU A 23 -17.14 -3.38 -11.26
C GLU A 23 -18.18 -3.16 -10.16
N SER A 24 -18.65 -4.26 -9.55
CA SER A 24 -19.55 -4.21 -8.42
C SER A 24 -19.10 -5.20 -7.36
N ASN A 25 -18.93 -4.73 -6.13
CA ASN A 25 -18.59 -5.51 -4.96
C ASN A 25 -19.72 -5.36 -3.94
N GLY A 26 -20.46 -6.42 -3.68
CA GLY A 26 -21.56 -6.42 -2.73
C GLY A 26 -21.34 -7.45 -1.61
N ILE A 27 -21.77 -7.12 -0.40
CA ILE A 27 -21.73 -8.02 0.76
C ILE A 27 -23.11 -7.99 1.43
N TYR A 28 -23.65 -9.17 1.67
CA TYR A 28 -24.80 -9.36 2.56
C TYR A 28 -24.29 -9.80 3.93
N TYR A 29 -24.27 -8.88 4.88
CA TYR A 29 -23.81 -9.12 6.26
C TYR A 29 -24.85 -9.90 7.03
N GLN A 30 -24.42 -10.92 7.77
CA GLN A 30 -25.26 -11.68 8.67
C GLN A 30 -25.08 -11.19 10.10
N ASP A 31 -26.18 -10.97 10.81
CA ASP A 31 -26.17 -10.70 12.23
C ASP A 31 -25.43 -11.81 12.99
N ASN A 32 -24.70 -11.41 14.01
CA ASN A 32 -24.06 -12.31 14.97
C ASN A 32 -24.41 -11.89 16.40
N GLU A 33 -23.89 -12.59 17.40
CA GLU A 33 -24.20 -12.32 18.81
C GLU A 33 -23.75 -10.93 19.27
N ASN A 34 -22.69 -10.39 18.66
CA ASN A 34 -22.04 -9.14 19.04
C ASN A 34 -22.46 -7.96 18.15
N GLU A 35 -23.00 -8.23 16.95
CA GLU A 35 -23.26 -7.19 15.95
C GLU A 35 -24.56 -7.46 15.19
N LYS A 36 -25.44 -6.47 15.18
CA LYS A 36 -26.70 -6.47 14.41
C LYS A 36 -26.68 -5.34 13.40
N TYR A 37 -26.99 -5.67 12.18
CA TYR A 37 -26.98 -4.71 11.06
C TYR A 37 -28.40 -4.20 10.80
N ASN A 38 -28.59 -2.88 10.87
CA ASN A 38 -29.85 -2.27 10.44
C ASN A 38 -30.09 -2.45 8.94
N GLU A 39 -29.01 -2.36 8.14
CA GLU A 39 -28.98 -2.64 6.70
C GLU A 39 -27.95 -3.74 6.45
N GLN A 40 -28.44 -4.91 6.07
CA GLN A 40 -27.58 -6.09 5.89
C GLN A 40 -26.83 -6.08 4.55
N PHE A 41 -27.29 -5.34 3.53
CA PHE A 41 -26.65 -5.29 2.25
C PHE A 41 -25.89 -3.99 2.04
N ALA A 42 -24.63 -4.10 1.63
CA ALA A 42 -23.79 -2.99 1.25
C ALA A 42 -23.10 -3.26 -0.07
N SER A 43 -22.83 -2.22 -0.86
CA SER A 43 -22.11 -2.38 -2.12
C SER A 43 -21.30 -1.16 -2.53
N ASN A 44 -20.15 -1.42 -3.15
CA ASN A 44 -19.30 -0.44 -3.81
C ASN A 44 -19.28 -0.74 -5.31
N ASN A 45 -19.70 0.22 -6.12
CA ASN A 45 -19.86 0.06 -7.54
C ASN A 45 -19.08 1.13 -8.30
N TYR A 46 -18.44 0.76 -9.42
CA TYR A 46 -17.56 1.62 -10.20
C TYR A 46 -17.86 1.45 -11.69
N LEU A 47 -18.25 2.54 -12.36
CA LEU A 47 -18.43 2.60 -13.80
C LEU A 47 -17.37 3.51 -14.39
N ASN A 48 -16.45 2.96 -15.17
CA ASN A 48 -15.41 3.70 -15.87
C ASN A 48 -15.80 3.86 -17.35
N LEU A 49 -15.65 5.05 -17.87
CA LEU A 49 -15.91 5.41 -19.25
C LEU A 49 -14.71 6.15 -19.82
N ASN A 50 -14.23 5.73 -20.98
CA ASN A 50 -13.07 6.31 -21.64
C ASN A 50 -13.42 6.61 -23.10
N TYR A 51 -13.11 7.81 -23.55
CA TYR A 51 -13.29 8.23 -24.92
C TYR A 51 -12.00 8.85 -25.47
N ILE A 52 -11.41 8.20 -26.45
CA ILE A 52 -10.27 8.73 -27.20
C ILE A 52 -10.86 9.41 -28.43
N PHE A 53 -10.74 10.74 -28.48
CA PHE A 53 -11.25 11.52 -29.58
C PHE A 53 -10.31 11.43 -30.81
N ASN A 54 -9.00 11.55 -30.58
CA ASN A 54 -7.95 11.36 -31.58
C ASN A 54 -6.61 11.06 -30.87
N SER A 55 -5.51 11.08 -31.61
CA SER A 55 -4.16 10.85 -31.06
C SER A 55 -3.74 11.85 -29.96
N ASP A 56 -4.32 13.03 -29.93
CA ASP A 56 -3.91 14.14 -29.05
C ASP A 56 -4.85 14.30 -27.84
N TRP A 57 -6.14 13.88 -27.93
CA TRP A 57 -7.17 14.14 -26.94
C TRP A 57 -7.84 12.86 -26.43
N SER A 58 -7.95 12.75 -25.10
CA SER A 58 -8.78 11.73 -24.44
C SER A 58 -9.60 12.31 -23.27
N PHE A 59 -10.72 11.62 -22.98
CA PHE A 59 -11.66 11.96 -21.91
C PHE A 59 -11.89 10.72 -21.06
N GLU A 60 -11.87 10.88 -19.76
CA GLU A 60 -12.10 9.79 -18.81
C GLU A 60 -13.13 10.24 -17.78
N ALA A 61 -14.05 9.36 -17.42
CA ALA A 61 -15.01 9.59 -16.35
C ALA A 61 -15.21 8.31 -15.54
N GLN A 62 -15.31 8.46 -14.23
CA GLN A 62 -15.64 7.38 -13.29
C GLN A 62 -16.81 7.80 -12.41
N VAL A 63 -17.86 6.99 -12.42
CA VAL A 63 -18.98 7.12 -11.51
C VAL A 63 -18.83 6.06 -10.43
N GLU A 64 -18.89 6.48 -9.18
CA GLU A 64 -18.89 5.60 -8.00
C GLU A 64 -20.27 5.62 -7.34
N SER A 65 -20.68 4.47 -6.80
CA SER A 65 -21.94 4.34 -6.08
C SER A 65 -21.80 3.42 -4.87
N TYR A 66 -22.14 3.93 -3.71
CA TYR A 66 -22.09 3.25 -2.42
C TYR A 66 -23.50 3.06 -1.86
N SER A 67 -24.31 2.27 -2.57
CA SER A 67 -25.75 2.14 -2.30
C SER A 67 -26.16 0.67 -2.09
N PRO A 68 -27.02 0.33 -1.10
CA PRO A 68 -27.65 1.23 -0.13
C PRO A 68 -26.69 1.79 0.90
N LEU A 69 -25.63 1.05 1.24
CA LEU A 69 -24.52 1.45 2.11
C LEU A 69 -23.19 1.10 1.47
N ARG A 70 -22.12 1.79 1.85
CA ARG A 70 -20.74 1.38 1.54
C ARG A 70 -20.36 0.12 2.30
N LEU A 71 -19.41 -0.63 1.78
CA LEU A 71 -18.82 -1.78 2.47
C LEU A 71 -18.15 -1.32 3.79
N GLN A 72 -18.18 -2.17 4.82
CA GLN A 72 -17.51 -1.91 6.09
C GLN A 72 -16.00 -1.71 5.91
N GLY A 73 -15.43 -0.87 6.78
CA GLY A 73 -14.01 -0.51 6.72
C GLY A 73 -13.68 0.53 5.63
N TYR A 74 -14.66 1.15 5.00
CA TYR A 74 -14.49 2.34 4.15
C TYR A 74 -14.87 3.60 4.92
N SER A 75 -14.20 4.73 4.64
CA SER A 75 -14.45 6.00 5.28
C SER A 75 -15.88 6.49 5.06
N ASP A 76 -16.41 7.22 6.04
CA ASP A 76 -17.71 7.88 5.98
C ASP A 76 -17.80 8.95 4.89
N SER A 77 -16.66 9.42 4.39
CA SER A 77 -16.57 10.37 3.28
C SER A 77 -17.07 9.81 1.95
N PHE A 78 -17.14 8.47 1.78
CA PHE A 78 -17.71 7.81 0.61
C PHE A 78 -19.22 7.71 0.72
N GLU A 79 -19.93 8.63 0.07
CA GLU A 79 -21.38 8.72 0.13
C GLU A 79 -22.04 8.57 -1.24
N LYS A 80 -23.21 7.87 -1.26
CA LYS A 80 -24.16 7.83 -2.38
C LYS A 80 -23.52 7.54 -3.76
N THR A 81 -24.12 8.11 -4.80
CA THR A 81 -23.65 8.03 -6.18
C THR A 81 -23.13 9.40 -6.61
N HIS A 82 -21.91 9.43 -7.12
CA HIS A 82 -21.27 10.68 -7.56
C HIS A 82 -20.28 10.44 -8.71
N LEU A 83 -19.98 11.52 -9.43
CA LEU A 83 -18.90 11.54 -10.42
C LEU A 83 -17.58 11.65 -9.66
N SER A 84 -16.84 10.56 -9.61
CA SER A 84 -15.62 10.45 -8.82
C SER A 84 -14.40 11.01 -9.53
N THR A 85 -14.26 10.67 -10.80
CA THR A 85 -13.14 11.08 -11.65
C THR A 85 -13.67 11.67 -12.94
N LEU A 86 -13.09 12.77 -13.38
CA LEU A 86 -13.31 13.37 -14.68
C LEU A 86 -11.98 13.95 -15.16
N ASN A 87 -11.51 13.50 -16.33
CA ASN A 87 -10.26 13.97 -16.91
C ASN A 87 -10.44 14.38 -18.36
N ILE A 88 -9.83 15.49 -18.72
CA ILE A 88 -9.59 15.92 -20.09
C ILE A 88 -8.09 15.92 -20.28
N ASN A 89 -7.59 15.07 -21.15
CA ASN A 89 -6.16 14.92 -21.41
C ASN A 89 -5.85 15.39 -22.84
N TYR A 90 -4.78 16.19 -22.94
CA TYR A 90 -4.16 16.57 -24.19
C TYR A 90 -2.70 16.18 -24.18
N THR A 91 -2.21 15.54 -25.23
CA THR A 91 -0.80 15.15 -25.35
C THR A 91 -0.32 15.36 -26.78
N LYS A 92 0.78 16.11 -26.94
CA LYS A 92 1.38 16.35 -28.26
C LYS A 92 2.86 16.66 -28.15
N LYS A 93 3.69 15.91 -28.90
CA LYS A 93 5.14 16.15 -29.03
C LYS A 93 5.86 16.33 -27.69
N GLY A 94 5.60 15.42 -26.73
CA GLY A 94 6.19 15.48 -25.39
C GLY A 94 5.50 16.44 -24.41
N PHE A 95 4.64 17.34 -24.88
CA PHE A 95 3.84 18.17 -24.00
C PHE A 95 2.53 17.49 -23.66
N GLY A 96 2.18 17.47 -22.36
CA GLY A 96 0.92 16.95 -21.82
C GLY A 96 0.20 18.01 -20.98
N LEU A 97 -1.15 17.98 -21.04
CA LEU A 97 -2.02 18.79 -20.20
C LEU A 97 -3.18 17.92 -19.73
N THR A 98 -3.43 17.88 -18.42
CA THR A 98 -4.61 17.21 -17.83
C THR A 98 -5.38 18.20 -16.98
N ILE A 99 -6.70 18.25 -17.18
CA ILE A 99 -7.63 19.02 -16.33
C ILE A 99 -8.58 18.01 -15.71
N GLY A 100 -8.72 18.05 -14.38
CA GLY A 100 -9.63 17.17 -13.63
C GLY A 100 -8.93 16.42 -12.51
N SER A 101 -9.19 15.11 -12.39
CA SER A 101 -8.61 14.24 -11.36
C SER A 101 -7.22 13.75 -11.78
N ILE A 102 -6.20 14.11 -11.04
CA ILE A 102 -4.81 13.85 -11.37
C ILE A 102 -4.25 12.79 -10.43
N TYR A 103 -3.71 11.73 -11.03
CA TYR A 103 -2.87 10.75 -10.36
C TYR A 103 -1.43 11.00 -10.79
N GLU A 104 -0.56 11.32 -9.84
CA GLU A 104 0.83 11.68 -10.13
C GLU A 104 1.76 11.17 -9.03
N GLN A 105 3.01 10.89 -9.41
CA GLN A 105 4.07 10.52 -8.50
C GLN A 105 5.35 11.28 -8.85
N PHE A 106 6.04 11.80 -7.82
CA PHE A 106 7.34 12.44 -7.91
C PHE A 106 8.40 11.55 -7.25
N GLY A 107 9.44 11.19 -8.00
CA GLY A 107 10.49 10.30 -7.53
C GLY A 107 9.95 8.98 -6.95
N SER A 108 10.41 8.61 -5.77
CA SER A 108 9.95 7.40 -5.06
C SER A 108 8.49 7.50 -4.53
N GLY A 109 7.88 8.67 -4.60
CA GLY A 109 6.56 8.95 -4.00
C GLY A 109 6.62 9.51 -2.58
N LEU A 110 7.76 9.51 -1.94
CA LEU A 110 7.93 10.01 -0.56
C LEU A 110 7.61 11.50 -0.41
N ILE A 111 7.60 12.27 -1.50
CA ILE A 111 7.21 13.69 -1.49
C ILE A 111 5.79 13.91 -2.01
N LEU A 112 5.39 13.20 -3.04
CA LEU A 112 4.04 13.21 -3.63
C LEU A 112 3.76 11.86 -4.30
N ARG A 113 2.64 11.25 -3.95
CA ARG A 113 2.01 10.19 -4.74
C ARG A 113 0.51 10.20 -4.50
N THR A 114 -0.25 10.34 -5.57
CA THR A 114 -1.69 10.20 -5.56
C THR A 114 -2.10 8.98 -6.37
N TRP A 115 -3.04 8.19 -5.84
CA TRP A 115 -3.44 6.91 -6.45
C TRP A 115 -4.88 6.54 -6.07
N GLU A 116 -5.41 5.57 -6.78
CA GLU A 116 -6.64 4.89 -6.43
C GLU A 116 -6.32 3.43 -6.06
N ASP A 117 -6.83 2.98 -4.93
CA ASP A 117 -6.87 1.57 -4.55
C ASP A 117 -8.25 1.24 -3.95
N ARG A 118 -9.07 0.56 -4.76
CA ARG A 118 -10.44 0.21 -4.37
C ARG A 118 -10.50 -0.81 -3.24
N GLN A 119 -9.48 -1.64 -3.07
CA GLN A 119 -9.42 -2.61 -1.98
C GLN A 119 -9.08 -1.94 -0.65
N LEU A 120 -8.24 -0.93 -0.69
CA LEU A 120 -7.92 -0.09 0.48
C LEU A 120 -8.97 1.01 0.71
N GLY A 121 -9.85 1.29 -0.25
CA GLY A 121 -10.78 2.42 -0.16
C GLY A 121 -10.07 3.76 -0.24
N ILE A 122 -8.98 3.84 -1.00
CA ILE A 122 -8.20 5.05 -1.20
C ILE A 122 -8.46 5.61 -2.59
N ASN A 123 -8.78 6.89 -2.69
CA ASN A 123 -8.75 7.67 -3.91
C ASN A 123 -8.38 9.11 -3.53
N ASN A 124 -7.08 9.41 -3.54
CA ASN A 124 -6.53 10.68 -3.10
C ASN A 124 -6.01 11.53 -4.28
N SER A 125 -6.63 11.40 -5.46
CA SER A 125 -6.31 12.22 -6.64
C SER A 125 -6.39 13.72 -6.35
N ILE A 126 -5.64 14.53 -7.12
CA ILE A 126 -5.71 15.99 -7.04
C ILE A 126 -6.69 16.48 -8.11
N TRP A 127 -7.77 17.12 -7.69
CA TRP A 127 -8.70 17.82 -8.58
C TRP A 127 -8.11 19.18 -8.98
N GLY A 128 -7.64 19.29 -10.22
CA GLY A 128 -6.91 20.47 -10.64
C GLY A 128 -6.34 20.42 -12.04
N LEU A 129 -5.12 20.91 -12.17
CA LEU A 129 -4.36 21.01 -13.42
C LEU A 129 -3.02 20.29 -13.30
N ARG A 130 -2.66 19.52 -14.34
CA ARG A 130 -1.32 18.96 -14.53
C ARG A 130 -0.79 19.38 -15.90
N SER A 131 0.47 19.83 -15.94
CA SER A 131 1.22 20.02 -17.18
C SER A 131 2.50 19.19 -17.13
N THR A 132 2.82 18.53 -18.22
CA THR A 132 4.04 17.72 -18.36
C THR A 132 4.80 18.11 -19.61
N TYR A 133 6.11 17.99 -19.55
CA TYR A 133 6.98 18.03 -20.72
C TYR A 133 8.01 16.90 -20.60
N GLU A 134 8.11 16.09 -21.64
CA GLU A 134 8.98 14.93 -21.67
C GLU A 134 9.69 14.85 -23.03
N ASN A 135 11.00 14.63 -22.98
CA ASN A 135 11.84 14.26 -24.11
C ASN A 135 12.88 13.22 -23.65
N ASP A 136 13.80 12.84 -24.52
CA ASP A 136 14.79 11.77 -24.25
C ASP A 136 15.65 12.01 -23.00
N ASN A 137 15.85 13.26 -22.58
CA ASN A 137 16.77 13.61 -21.50
C ASN A 137 16.09 14.32 -20.32
N ILE A 138 14.90 14.87 -20.52
CA ILE A 138 14.26 15.76 -19.52
C ILE A 138 12.81 15.35 -19.35
N SER A 139 12.39 15.17 -18.10
CA SER A 139 11.00 15.07 -17.68
C SER A 139 10.69 16.22 -16.73
N LEU A 140 9.64 16.99 -17.03
CA LEU A 140 9.14 18.07 -16.18
C LEU A 140 7.65 17.85 -15.91
N LYS A 141 7.23 18.01 -14.66
CA LYS A 141 5.84 17.87 -14.25
C LYS A 141 5.46 19.01 -13.33
N LEU A 142 4.32 19.63 -13.59
CA LEU A 142 3.68 20.62 -12.74
C LEU A 142 2.28 20.14 -12.40
N VAL A 143 1.89 20.17 -11.13
CA VAL A 143 0.56 19.82 -10.66
C VAL A 143 0.06 20.84 -9.66
N GLY A 144 -1.25 21.14 -9.67
CA GLY A 144 -1.85 22.01 -8.68
C GLY A 144 -3.36 21.81 -8.57
N GLY A 145 -3.88 21.85 -7.35
CA GLY A 145 -5.30 21.65 -7.10
C GLY A 145 -5.62 21.31 -5.65
N PHE A 146 -6.74 20.63 -5.46
CA PHE A 146 -7.22 20.15 -4.17
C PHE A 146 -7.28 18.63 -4.17
N GLN A 147 -6.81 18.01 -3.10
CA GLN A 147 -6.87 16.56 -2.99
C GLN A 147 -8.31 16.09 -2.76
N LYS A 148 -8.66 14.96 -3.38
CA LYS A 148 -9.94 14.30 -3.16
C LYS A 148 -9.98 13.68 -1.76
N LYS A 149 -11.15 13.76 -1.10
CA LYS A 149 -11.49 13.12 0.18
C LYS A 149 -12.86 12.45 0.04
N GLY A 150 -12.86 11.15 -0.25
CA GLY A 150 -14.10 10.42 -0.55
C GLY A 150 -14.87 11.05 -1.71
N SER A 151 -16.12 11.48 -1.46
CA SER A 151 -16.98 12.19 -2.43
C SER A 151 -16.75 13.72 -2.45
N GLN A 152 -15.85 14.24 -1.61
CA GLN A 152 -15.56 15.67 -1.45
C GLN A 152 -14.12 16.00 -1.82
N ILE A 153 -13.71 17.24 -1.64
CA ILE A 153 -12.33 17.72 -1.76
C ILE A 153 -11.82 18.19 -0.39
N SER A 154 -10.52 18.01 -0.14
CA SER A 154 -9.83 18.47 1.06
C SER A 154 -9.71 20.00 1.09
N VAL A 155 -9.48 20.55 2.28
CA VAL A 155 -9.36 22.01 2.50
C VAL A 155 -8.01 22.55 2.02
N GLY A 156 -6.96 21.76 2.06
CA GLY A 156 -5.60 22.16 1.69
C GLY A 156 -5.38 22.19 0.19
N LYS A 157 -4.78 23.29 -0.30
CA LYS A 157 -4.32 23.40 -1.69
C LYS A 157 -2.93 22.76 -1.82
N VAL A 158 -2.75 21.94 -2.85
CA VAL A 158 -1.48 21.29 -3.14
C VAL A 158 -0.93 21.84 -4.45
N ILE A 159 0.36 22.16 -4.47
CA ILE A 159 1.11 22.49 -5.68
C ILE A 159 2.39 21.67 -5.71
N GLY A 160 2.76 21.13 -6.86
CA GLY A 160 3.95 20.30 -7.03
C GLY A 160 4.69 20.62 -8.32
N LEU A 161 6.00 20.57 -8.26
CA LEU A 161 6.91 20.65 -9.41
C LEU A 161 7.91 19.49 -9.29
N ASP A 162 8.08 18.74 -10.36
CA ASP A 162 9.07 17.67 -10.47
C ASP A 162 9.90 17.85 -11.73
N SER A 163 11.21 17.67 -11.61
CA SER A 163 12.13 17.69 -12.73
C SER A 163 13.10 16.52 -12.62
N GLU A 164 13.31 15.84 -13.74
CA GLU A 164 14.26 14.76 -13.86
C GLU A 164 15.09 14.93 -15.12
N ILE A 165 16.40 14.78 -14.99
CA ILE A 165 17.35 14.97 -16.07
C ILE A 165 18.26 13.74 -16.17
N THR A 166 18.26 13.10 -17.32
CA THR A 166 19.25 12.10 -17.70
C THR A 166 20.55 12.81 -18.06
N VAL A 167 21.53 12.75 -17.16
CA VAL A 167 22.83 13.42 -17.31
C VAL A 167 23.66 12.76 -18.41
N PHE A 168 23.64 11.43 -18.44
CA PHE A 168 24.16 10.64 -19.55
C PHE A 168 23.43 9.29 -19.61
N SER A 169 23.32 8.77 -20.83
CA SER A 169 22.82 7.43 -21.13
C SER A 169 23.69 6.81 -22.22
N SER A 170 23.96 5.51 -22.11
CA SER A 170 24.70 4.77 -23.13
C SER A 170 24.16 3.35 -23.28
N ASP A 171 23.56 3.08 -24.42
CA ASP A 171 23.03 1.74 -24.76
C ASP A 171 24.14 0.71 -24.96
N GLN A 172 25.34 1.15 -25.40
CA GLN A 172 26.46 0.23 -25.68
C GLN A 172 27.00 -0.45 -24.42
N ILE A 173 26.98 0.27 -23.28
CA ILE A 173 27.47 -0.25 -21.99
C ILE A 173 26.34 -0.30 -20.95
N TYR A 174 25.07 -0.14 -21.38
CA TYR A 174 23.89 -0.15 -20.49
C TYR A 174 24.14 0.67 -19.21
N GLN A 175 24.46 1.96 -19.40
CA GLN A 175 24.77 2.88 -18.31
C GLN A 175 23.87 4.10 -18.37
N ASN A 176 23.29 4.46 -17.22
CA ASN A 176 22.41 5.62 -17.10
C ASN A 176 22.68 6.33 -15.77
N LEU A 177 22.69 7.66 -15.81
CA LEU A 177 22.69 8.51 -14.61
C LEU A 177 21.58 9.53 -14.72
N THR A 178 20.68 9.50 -13.76
CA THR A 178 19.54 10.41 -13.67
C THR A 178 19.62 11.21 -12.37
N VAL A 179 19.31 12.50 -12.45
CA VAL A 179 19.22 13.41 -11.30
C VAL A 179 17.83 14.03 -11.29
N GLY A 180 17.17 14.04 -10.14
CA GLY A 180 15.85 14.61 -9.96
C GLY A 180 15.77 15.64 -8.85
N LEU A 181 14.94 16.65 -9.04
CA LEU A 181 14.58 17.65 -8.04
C LEU A 181 13.07 17.82 -8.02
N SER A 182 12.48 17.80 -6.82
CA SER A 182 11.04 17.97 -6.65
C SER A 182 10.71 18.97 -5.55
N TYR A 183 9.60 19.62 -5.72
CA TYR A 183 9.00 20.52 -4.74
C TYR A 183 7.51 20.19 -4.59
N VAL A 184 7.01 20.17 -3.36
CA VAL A 184 5.57 20.10 -3.06
C VAL A 184 5.24 21.07 -1.94
N GLY A 185 4.25 21.91 -2.16
CA GLY A 185 3.71 22.84 -1.18
C GLY A 185 2.26 22.51 -0.85
N ARG A 186 1.90 22.54 0.43
CA ARG A 186 0.52 22.52 0.90
C ARG A 186 0.20 23.84 1.59
N PHE A 187 -0.85 24.50 1.14
CA PHE A 187 -1.39 25.68 1.78
C PHE A 187 -2.72 25.35 2.46
N GLU A 188 -2.79 25.53 3.78
CA GLU A 188 -3.97 25.28 4.58
C GLU A 188 -4.09 26.32 5.68
N ASN A 189 -5.19 27.10 5.65
CA ASN A 189 -5.50 28.08 6.68
C ASN A 189 -6.34 27.38 7.76
N LEU A 190 -5.81 27.33 8.99
CA LEU A 190 -6.45 26.67 10.12
C LEU A 190 -7.33 27.64 10.90
N ALA A 191 -8.53 27.20 11.28
CA ALA A 191 -9.36 27.92 12.20
C ALA A 191 -8.76 27.91 13.62
N VAL A 192 -8.73 29.06 14.30
CA VAL A 192 -8.15 29.19 15.66
C VAL A 192 -8.71 28.18 16.69
N PRO A 193 -10.00 27.79 16.71
CA PRO A 193 -10.51 26.77 17.63
C PRO A 193 -9.89 25.38 17.46
N ALA A 194 -9.26 25.13 16.33
CA ALA A 194 -8.62 23.85 16.00
C ALA A 194 -7.19 23.74 16.55
N ILE A 195 -6.66 24.79 17.17
CA ILE A 195 -5.28 24.92 17.64
C ILE A 195 -5.28 25.06 19.15
N TYR A 196 -4.33 24.38 19.82
CA TYR A 196 -4.19 24.47 21.27
C TYR A 196 -2.76 24.85 21.66
N PRO A 197 -2.57 25.85 22.54
CA PRO A 197 -3.56 26.80 23.09
C PRO A 197 -4.11 27.74 22.00
N PRO A 198 -5.35 28.25 22.12
CA PRO A 198 -6.03 29.03 21.08
C PRO A 198 -5.57 30.50 21.03
N VAL A 199 -4.26 30.73 21.02
CA VAL A 199 -3.61 32.06 21.07
C VAL A 199 -2.90 32.44 19.76
N GLY A 200 -3.24 31.76 18.68
CA GLY A 200 -2.51 31.83 17.42
C GLY A 200 -1.47 30.71 17.33
N TYR A 201 -0.89 30.50 16.15
CA TYR A 201 0.09 29.44 15.92
C TYR A 201 1.41 29.98 15.37
N ASP A 202 2.51 29.32 15.73
CA ASP A 202 3.87 29.69 15.35
C ASP A 202 4.40 28.85 14.18
N PHE A 203 3.53 28.54 13.22
CA PHE A 203 3.90 27.87 11.98
C PHE A 203 3.12 28.46 10.80
N ASN A 204 3.66 28.32 9.59
CA ASN A 204 3.05 28.88 8.41
C ASN A 204 1.87 28.03 7.90
N ASP A 205 0.86 28.69 7.30
CA ASP A 205 -0.18 28.01 6.52
C ASP A 205 0.42 27.19 5.37
N LEU A 206 1.56 27.63 4.83
CA LEU A 206 2.31 26.96 3.79
C LEU A 206 3.39 26.04 4.39
N THR A 207 3.24 24.73 4.18
CA THR A 207 4.27 23.73 4.47
C THR A 207 4.89 23.26 3.15
N ASN A 208 6.23 23.25 3.10
CA ASN A 208 6.99 22.91 1.89
C ASN A 208 7.79 21.63 2.09
N LEU A 209 7.81 20.80 1.06
CA LEU A 209 8.72 19.67 0.92
C LEU A 209 9.63 19.87 -0.31
N PHE A 210 10.89 19.54 -0.15
CA PHE A 210 11.89 19.55 -1.21
C PHE A 210 12.55 18.17 -1.27
N SER A 211 12.68 17.62 -2.48
CA SER A 211 13.41 16.36 -2.72
C SER A 211 14.56 16.58 -3.68
N ALA A 212 15.67 15.91 -3.42
CA ALA A 212 16.78 15.74 -4.37
C ALA A 212 17.11 14.25 -4.46
N ARG A 213 17.25 13.72 -5.68
CA ARG A 213 17.53 12.32 -5.94
C ARG A 213 18.59 12.14 -7.01
N ILE A 214 19.30 11.02 -6.91
CA ILE A 214 20.29 10.57 -7.89
C ILE A 214 20.15 9.06 -8.05
N ASP A 215 20.05 8.61 -9.30
CA ASP A 215 19.92 7.21 -9.67
C ASP A 215 20.99 6.86 -10.72
N TYR A 216 21.75 5.82 -10.43
CA TYR A 216 22.79 5.33 -11.32
C TYR A 216 22.61 3.84 -11.59
N GLU A 217 22.60 3.49 -12.84
CA GLU A 217 22.50 2.13 -13.34
C GLU A 217 23.68 1.80 -14.25
N LYS A 218 24.22 0.60 -14.10
CA LYS A 218 25.25 0.09 -15.00
C LYS A 218 25.17 -1.44 -15.13
N ASN A 219 24.88 -1.93 -16.34
CA ASN A 219 24.63 -3.34 -16.61
C ASN A 219 23.57 -3.91 -15.65
N ASP A 220 24.00 -4.82 -14.77
CA ASP A 220 23.15 -5.52 -13.80
C ASP A 220 23.08 -4.81 -12.43
N PHE A 221 23.82 -3.71 -12.23
CA PHE A 221 23.94 -2.99 -10.96
C PHE A 221 23.16 -1.69 -11.00
N TYR A 222 22.49 -1.36 -9.91
CA TYR A 222 21.86 -0.06 -9.70
C TYR A 222 22.10 0.45 -8.26
N ILE A 223 22.12 1.75 -8.11
CA ILE A 223 22.13 2.46 -6.83
C ILE A 223 21.34 3.75 -6.97
N GLY A 224 20.48 4.02 -6.00
CA GLY A 224 19.69 5.23 -5.90
C GLY A 224 19.77 5.83 -4.51
N TYR A 225 19.66 7.14 -4.44
CA TYR A 225 19.54 7.88 -3.20
C TYR A 225 18.58 9.05 -3.37
N GLU A 226 17.64 9.18 -2.43
CA GLU A 226 16.72 10.32 -2.35
C GLU A 226 16.73 10.89 -0.94
N GLN A 227 16.81 12.24 -0.87
CA GLN A 227 16.71 13.00 0.36
C GLN A 227 15.54 13.98 0.27
N ILE A 228 14.73 14.06 1.33
CA ILE A 228 13.61 14.98 1.43
C ILE A 228 13.74 15.82 2.69
N HIS A 229 13.40 17.09 2.56
CA HIS A 229 13.30 18.03 3.67
C HIS A 229 11.89 18.63 3.70
N LYS A 230 11.22 18.54 4.87
CA LYS A 230 9.94 19.20 5.17
C LYS A 230 10.18 20.38 6.09
N THR A 231 9.62 21.55 5.75
CA THR A 231 9.67 22.73 6.62
C THR A 231 8.90 22.48 7.91
N LYS A 232 9.06 23.36 8.90
CA LYS A 232 8.33 23.28 10.17
C LYS A 232 6.82 23.22 9.91
N ASP A 233 6.15 22.34 10.63
CA ASP A 233 4.70 22.17 10.63
C ASP A 233 4.21 21.82 12.05
N GLY A 234 2.98 22.21 12.40
CA GLY A 234 2.35 21.84 13.64
C GLY A 234 2.04 20.35 13.70
N ILE A 235 2.27 19.75 14.86
CA ILE A 235 2.02 18.32 15.06
C ILE A 235 0.63 18.13 15.66
N ALA A 236 -0.19 17.29 15.03
CA ALA A 236 -1.45 16.86 15.59
C ALA A 236 -1.20 15.85 16.73
N GLN A 237 -1.73 16.12 17.91
CA GLN A 237 -1.67 15.28 19.08
C GLN A 237 -3.00 15.34 19.83
N PHE A 238 -3.54 14.20 20.26
CA PHE A 238 -4.83 14.14 20.97
C PHE A 238 -6.01 14.81 20.21
N GLY A 239 -6.02 14.72 18.88
CA GLY A 239 -7.06 15.36 18.04
C GLY A 239 -6.96 16.88 17.92
N LEU A 240 -5.85 17.47 18.37
CA LEU A 240 -5.59 18.92 18.29
C LEU A 240 -4.22 19.17 17.64
N ILE A 241 -4.07 20.30 16.97
CA ILE A 241 -2.76 20.77 16.51
C ILE A 241 -2.13 21.60 17.62
N LEU A 242 -0.95 21.21 18.10
CA LEU A 242 -0.26 21.87 19.18
C LEU A 242 0.55 23.06 18.64
N ASN A 243 0.37 24.23 19.25
CA ASN A 243 1.03 25.46 18.83
C ASN A 243 2.53 25.48 19.19
N ASP A 244 2.91 24.86 20.28
CA ASP A 244 4.28 24.82 20.83
C ASP A 244 5.06 23.56 20.44
N PHE A 245 4.41 22.62 19.74
CA PHE A 245 5.06 21.40 19.26
C PHE A 245 5.17 21.41 17.72
N VAL A 246 6.07 22.24 17.22
CA VAL A 246 6.30 22.49 15.79
C VAL A 246 7.64 21.91 15.36
N LYS A 247 7.66 21.00 14.39
CA LYS A 247 8.84 20.28 13.96
C LYS A 247 9.03 20.28 12.44
N LYS A 248 10.30 20.22 12.03
CA LYS A 248 10.69 19.89 10.67
C LYS A 248 10.54 18.39 10.43
N GLY A 249 10.53 17.97 9.17
CA GLY A 249 10.63 16.56 8.81
C GLY A 249 11.78 16.31 7.85
N SER A 250 12.23 15.07 7.79
CA SER A 250 13.24 14.63 6.83
C SER A 250 13.05 13.16 6.45
N ALA A 251 13.35 12.83 5.19
CA ALA A 251 13.45 11.45 4.75
C ALA A 251 14.76 11.21 4.01
N HIS A 252 15.34 10.04 4.21
CA HIS A 252 16.50 9.54 3.48
C HIS A 252 16.20 8.11 3.06
N THR A 253 16.30 7.83 1.77
CA THR A 253 16.22 6.47 1.25
C THR A 253 17.41 6.19 0.36
N MET A 254 17.97 5.00 0.53
CA MET A 254 19.04 4.50 -0.33
C MET A 254 18.69 3.08 -0.74
N ASN A 255 18.75 2.80 -2.01
CA ASN A 255 18.58 1.47 -2.57
C ASN A 255 19.78 1.12 -3.44
N PHE A 256 20.21 -0.12 -3.38
CA PHE A 256 21.15 -0.67 -4.34
C PHE A 256 20.88 -2.14 -4.59
N GLY A 257 21.22 -2.60 -5.77
CA GLY A 257 21.01 -3.99 -6.10
C GLY A 257 21.74 -4.48 -7.31
N ILE A 258 21.61 -5.80 -7.53
CA ILE A 258 22.16 -6.53 -8.64
C ILE A 258 21.07 -7.44 -9.22
N ALA A 259 20.79 -7.30 -10.52
CA ALA A 259 19.77 -8.09 -11.22
C ALA A 259 20.38 -8.84 -12.39
N LYS A 260 20.84 -10.08 -12.14
CA LYS A 260 21.40 -10.99 -13.16
C LYS A 260 20.44 -12.14 -13.46
N SER A 261 20.60 -12.74 -14.63
CA SER A 261 19.85 -13.96 -14.94
C SER A 261 20.06 -15.04 -13.86
N GLY A 262 18.99 -15.38 -13.15
CA GLY A 262 18.99 -16.37 -12.07
C GLY A 262 19.51 -15.90 -10.72
N PHE A 263 19.87 -14.62 -10.56
CA PHE A 263 20.29 -14.04 -9.28
C PHE A 263 19.80 -12.59 -9.17
N GLY A 264 19.12 -12.27 -8.09
CA GLY A 264 18.74 -10.92 -7.72
C GLY A 264 19.11 -10.62 -6.26
N PHE A 265 19.63 -9.45 -6.04
CA PHE A 265 19.86 -8.91 -4.71
C PHE A 265 19.40 -7.46 -4.69
N ASP A 266 18.60 -7.11 -3.70
CA ASP A 266 18.13 -5.75 -3.44
C ASP A 266 18.33 -5.40 -1.96
N PHE A 267 18.80 -4.19 -1.71
CA PHE A 267 18.92 -3.61 -0.38
C PHE A 267 18.30 -2.23 -0.38
N THR A 268 17.40 -1.97 0.56
CA THR A 268 16.83 -0.65 0.80
C THR A 268 17.05 -0.26 2.25
N PHE A 269 17.67 0.89 2.47
CA PHE A 269 17.73 1.59 3.75
C PHE A 269 16.79 2.79 3.70
N ARG A 270 16.06 3.04 4.81
CA ARG A 270 15.20 4.22 4.91
C ARG A 270 15.21 4.78 6.34
N ARG A 271 15.27 6.11 6.43
CA ARG A 271 15.03 6.89 7.64
C ARG A 271 13.93 7.91 7.36
N LEU A 272 12.88 7.90 8.16
CA LEU A 272 11.78 8.86 8.12
C LEU A 272 11.70 9.55 9.50
N GLU A 273 11.66 10.87 9.51
CA GLU A 273 11.43 11.68 10.70
C GLU A 273 10.33 12.68 10.42
N ASN A 274 9.22 12.58 11.15
CA ASN A 274 8.07 13.48 11.00
C ASN A 274 7.64 13.69 9.53
N MET A 275 7.49 12.60 8.77
CA MET A 275 7.23 12.64 7.33
C MET A 275 5.76 12.55 6.97
N GLY A 276 4.83 12.43 7.91
CA GLY A 276 3.42 12.56 7.61
C GLY A 276 3.12 13.90 6.92
N PHE A 277 2.46 13.85 5.75
CA PHE A 277 2.10 15.02 4.99
C PHE A 277 0.71 14.87 4.37
N PHE A 278 -0.23 15.67 4.87
CA PHE A 278 -1.65 15.57 4.57
C PHE A 278 -2.16 16.90 4.03
N SER A 279 -3.14 16.86 3.14
CA SER A 279 -3.84 18.07 2.68
C SER A 279 -4.81 18.65 3.73
N ASP A 280 -5.14 17.85 4.74
CA ASP A 280 -5.82 18.27 5.98
C ASP A 280 -4.96 17.82 7.16
N ARG A 281 -4.43 18.76 7.97
CA ARG A 281 -3.54 18.45 9.10
C ARG A 281 -4.21 17.62 10.19
N PHE A 282 -5.53 17.71 10.35
CA PHE A 282 -6.27 16.93 11.33
C PHE A 282 -6.34 15.44 11.00
N GLU A 283 -6.10 15.08 9.76
CA GLU A 283 -6.10 13.68 9.31
C GLU A 283 -4.79 12.93 9.62
N GLN A 284 -3.83 13.58 10.28
CA GLN A 284 -2.62 12.90 10.73
C GLN A 284 -2.98 11.80 11.73
N GLY A 285 -2.69 10.54 11.35
CA GLY A 285 -3.02 9.36 12.14
C GLY A 285 -4.44 8.82 11.94
N GLU A 286 -5.21 9.38 11.02
CA GLU A 286 -6.51 8.82 10.61
C GLU A 286 -6.34 7.47 9.91
N LEU A 287 -7.31 6.58 10.18
CA LEU A 287 -7.27 5.16 9.76
C LEU A 287 -7.32 4.94 8.24
N PHE A 288 -7.77 5.92 7.47
CA PHE A 288 -8.07 5.75 6.06
C PHE A 288 -7.07 6.38 5.11
N GLY A 289 -6.22 7.29 5.59
CA GLY A 289 -5.18 7.94 4.79
C GLY A 289 -5.66 8.71 3.56
N GLU A 290 -6.92 9.12 3.53
CA GLU A 290 -7.59 9.72 2.35
C GLU A 290 -6.93 11.03 1.90
N THR A 291 -6.43 11.83 2.84
CA THR A 291 -5.82 13.13 2.56
C THR A 291 -4.29 13.08 2.55
N THR A 292 -3.71 11.88 2.55
CA THR A 292 -2.25 11.70 2.47
C THR A 292 -1.73 12.16 1.11
N ILE A 293 -0.78 13.10 1.10
CA ILE A 293 -0.16 13.64 -0.12
C ILE A 293 1.00 12.76 -0.55
N ASN A 294 1.79 12.27 0.40
CA ASN A 294 2.97 11.45 0.14
C ASN A 294 2.72 9.96 0.40
N TYR A 295 3.62 9.12 -0.10
CA TYR A 295 3.49 7.67 -0.02
C TYR A 295 4.60 7.09 0.86
N LEU A 296 4.22 6.55 2.02
CA LEU A 296 5.13 6.06 3.04
C LEU A 296 4.84 4.59 3.37
N PRO A 297 5.04 3.67 2.41
CA PRO A 297 4.69 2.26 2.62
C PRO A 297 5.59 1.60 3.63
N ALA A 298 5.08 0.58 4.33
CA ALA A 298 5.95 -0.32 5.08
C ALA A 298 6.86 -1.09 4.11
N LEU A 299 8.16 -1.06 4.35
CA LEU A 299 9.13 -1.82 3.57
C LEU A 299 9.38 -3.16 4.28
N THR A 300 8.48 -4.10 4.03
CA THR A 300 8.54 -5.48 4.53
C THR A 300 8.03 -6.42 3.44
N LYS A 301 8.43 -7.68 3.50
CA LYS A 301 7.90 -8.67 2.58
C LYS A 301 6.42 -8.92 2.87
N GLN A 302 5.59 -8.82 1.85
CA GLN A 302 4.20 -9.25 1.91
C GLN A 302 4.09 -10.66 1.33
N HIS A 303 3.47 -11.55 2.09
CA HIS A 303 3.26 -12.94 1.70
C HIS A 303 1.77 -13.18 1.45
N ASP A 304 1.44 -14.04 0.49
CA ASP A 304 0.06 -14.33 0.06
C ASP A 304 -0.69 -15.31 0.99
N TYR A 305 -0.20 -15.54 2.21
CA TYR A 305 -0.74 -16.54 3.13
C TYR A 305 -1.39 -15.90 4.35
N SER A 306 -2.58 -16.38 4.73
CA SER A 306 -3.40 -15.75 5.77
C SER A 306 -2.71 -15.65 7.14
N LEU A 307 -1.97 -16.68 7.56
CA LEU A 307 -1.28 -16.65 8.86
C LEU A 307 -0.02 -15.80 8.87
N THR A 308 0.58 -15.51 7.70
CA THR A 308 1.67 -14.55 7.60
C THR A 308 1.19 -13.10 7.77
N ASN A 309 -0.12 -12.87 7.59
CA ASN A 309 -0.76 -11.57 7.71
C ASN A 309 -1.35 -11.31 9.11
N ILE A 310 -1.00 -12.12 10.10
CA ILE A 310 -1.19 -11.81 11.51
C ILE A 310 0.00 -10.96 11.98
N ASN A 311 -0.26 -9.82 12.65
CA ASN A 311 0.76 -8.84 13.06
C ASN A 311 1.58 -8.29 11.88
N ILE A 312 0.89 -7.65 10.94
CA ILE A 312 1.52 -6.94 9.82
C ILE A 312 2.13 -5.63 10.34
N TYR A 313 3.34 -5.32 9.89
CA TYR A 313 3.99 -4.06 10.19
C TYR A 313 3.41 -2.94 9.31
N GLU A 314 3.03 -1.86 9.96
CA GLU A 314 2.65 -0.60 9.36
C GLU A 314 3.76 0.43 9.58
N SER A 315 4.13 1.16 8.54
CA SER A 315 5.16 2.21 8.62
C SER A 315 4.83 3.23 9.71
N GLN A 316 5.85 3.67 10.44
CA GLN A 316 5.75 4.60 11.58
C GLN A 316 6.42 5.96 11.26
N PRO A 317 5.96 6.71 10.26
CA PRO A 317 6.61 7.94 9.80
C PRO A 317 6.25 9.19 10.63
N TYR A 318 5.36 9.03 11.63
CA TYR A 318 4.75 10.14 12.35
C TYR A 318 5.39 10.37 13.71
N VAL A 319 5.27 11.61 14.19
CA VAL A 319 5.50 11.95 15.60
C VAL A 319 4.27 11.54 16.41
N SER A 320 4.46 10.80 17.50
CA SER A 320 3.39 10.43 18.44
C SER A 320 3.95 10.31 19.85
N PHE A 321 3.34 11.03 20.79
CA PHE A 321 3.71 11.10 22.21
C PHE A 321 2.47 10.81 23.07
N PRO A 322 1.90 9.59 23.05
CA PRO A 322 0.69 9.29 23.80
C PRO A 322 0.93 9.29 25.31
N ASP A 323 2.12 8.93 25.76
CA ASP A 323 2.53 8.96 27.17
C ASP A 323 4.07 9.05 27.30
N PRO A 324 4.62 9.33 28.51
CA PRO A 324 6.06 9.47 28.73
C PRO A 324 6.89 8.22 28.43
N SER A 325 6.28 7.03 28.38
CA SER A 325 6.95 5.76 28.07
C SER A 325 6.87 5.38 26.60
N LEU A 326 6.13 6.15 25.81
CA LEU A 326 5.94 5.93 24.38
C LEU A 326 6.06 7.25 23.63
N MET A 327 7.26 7.55 23.21
CA MET A 327 7.57 8.72 22.40
C MET A 327 8.26 8.27 21.11
N LYS A 328 7.71 8.63 19.96
CA LYS A 328 8.27 8.28 18.66
C LYS A 328 8.26 9.49 17.73
N ALA A 329 9.28 9.60 16.89
CA ALA A 329 9.45 10.69 15.94
C ALA A 329 9.53 10.24 14.48
N GLY A 330 9.42 8.93 14.25
CA GLY A 330 9.54 8.33 12.95
C GLY A 330 10.07 6.90 12.98
N GLU A 331 10.72 6.48 11.92
CA GLU A 331 11.34 5.16 11.82
C GLU A 331 12.67 5.17 11.08
N ILE A 332 13.54 4.21 11.41
CA ILE A 332 14.77 3.91 10.70
C ILE A 332 14.91 2.40 10.55
N GLY A 333 15.37 1.95 9.39
CA GLY A 333 15.58 0.52 9.18
C GLY A 333 15.94 0.18 7.75
N PHE A 334 15.84 -1.11 7.45
CA PHE A 334 16.24 -1.64 6.15
C PHE A 334 15.46 -2.88 5.77
N GLN A 335 15.47 -3.17 4.48
CA GLN A 335 15.01 -4.40 3.87
C GLN A 335 16.07 -4.95 2.93
N VAL A 336 16.22 -6.28 2.92
CA VAL A 336 17.06 -7.03 2.02
C VAL A 336 16.23 -8.11 1.35
N ASP A 337 16.29 -8.20 0.04
CA ASP A 337 15.72 -9.28 -0.75
C ASP A 337 16.82 -9.98 -1.55
N LEU A 338 16.85 -11.30 -1.51
CA LEU A 338 17.73 -12.12 -2.32
C LEU A 338 16.91 -13.18 -3.04
N TYR A 339 17.12 -13.28 -4.32
CA TYR A 339 16.55 -14.29 -5.19
C TYR A 339 17.65 -15.10 -5.86
N TYR A 340 17.52 -16.42 -5.86
CA TYR A 340 18.46 -17.32 -6.49
C TYR A 340 17.76 -18.47 -7.21
N ASN A 341 18.06 -18.64 -8.49
CA ASN A 341 17.58 -19.76 -9.29
C ASN A 341 18.57 -20.92 -9.19
N ILE A 342 18.21 -21.95 -8.45
CA ILE A 342 18.99 -23.17 -8.27
C ILE A 342 18.93 -23.99 -9.56
N LYS A 343 20.09 -24.24 -10.16
CA LYS A 343 20.22 -24.91 -11.46
C LYS A 343 19.58 -26.30 -11.46
N LYS A 344 19.07 -26.70 -12.64
CA LYS A 344 18.65 -28.07 -12.92
C LYS A 344 19.84 -29.01 -12.72
N ASP A 345 19.54 -30.26 -12.44
CA ASP A 345 20.48 -31.37 -12.23
C ASP A 345 21.47 -31.14 -11.07
N SER A 346 21.21 -30.18 -10.19
CA SER A 346 21.92 -30.00 -8.93
C SER A 346 21.22 -30.78 -7.79
N PHE A 347 21.95 -30.99 -6.67
CA PHE A 347 21.44 -31.75 -5.51
C PHE A 347 20.07 -31.20 -4.97
N VAL A 348 19.94 -29.88 -4.81
CA VAL A 348 18.69 -29.26 -4.36
C VAL A 348 17.72 -29.04 -5.52
N GLY A 349 18.20 -28.63 -6.69
CA GLY A 349 17.38 -28.30 -7.85
C GLY A 349 16.70 -29.50 -8.50
N GLY A 350 17.37 -30.66 -8.51
CA GLY A 350 16.88 -31.86 -9.21
C GLY A 350 16.62 -31.56 -10.69
N LYS A 351 15.82 -32.40 -11.35
CA LYS A 351 15.56 -32.35 -12.81
C LYS A 351 14.99 -30.98 -13.29
N HIS A 352 14.24 -30.26 -12.46
CA HIS A 352 13.52 -29.08 -12.89
C HIS A 352 14.11 -27.76 -12.36
N GLY A 353 15.11 -27.83 -11.47
CA GLY A 353 15.60 -26.65 -10.75
C GLY A 353 14.68 -26.25 -9.59
N ALA A 354 15.04 -25.18 -8.89
CA ALA A 354 14.23 -24.58 -7.82
C ALA A 354 14.53 -23.09 -7.71
N ASN A 355 13.61 -22.32 -7.12
CA ASN A 355 13.81 -20.90 -6.83
C ASN A 355 13.87 -20.72 -5.31
N LEU A 356 14.93 -20.07 -4.83
CA LEU A 356 15.11 -19.69 -3.45
C LEU A 356 14.93 -18.18 -3.33
N SER A 357 14.11 -17.73 -2.38
CA SER A 357 13.99 -16.34 -2.00
C SER A 357 14.28 -16.18 -0.50
N LEU A 358 15.10 -15.22 -0.15
CA LEU A 358 15.37 -14.82 1.23
C LEU A 358 14.98 -13.38 1.39
N ASN A 359 14.32 -13.05 2.51
CA ASN A 359 14.03 -11.68 2.88
C ASN A 359 14.43 -11.43 4.33
N LEU A 360 14.92 -10.22 4.59
CA LEU A 360 15.22 -9.71 5.91
C LEU A 360 14.77 -8.25 5.98
N SER A 361 13.98 -7.90 6.99
CA SER A 361 13.65 -6.50 7.29
C SER A 361 13.73 -6.21 8.78
N SER A 362 14.10 -4.98 9.15
CA SER A 362 14.16 -4.57 10.55
C SER A 362 13.95 -3.05 10.67
N TRP A 363 13.03 -2.66 11.56
CA TRP A 363 12.56 -1.29 11.75
C TRP A 363 12.58 -0.88 13.20
N TYR A 364 12.97 0.36 13.47
CA TYR A 364 13.22 0.90 14.80
C TYR A 364 12.68 2.33 14.90
N ASN A 365 12.37 2.78 16.13
CA ASN A 365 12.26 4.20 16.42
C ASN A 365 13.59 4.92 16.14
N LEU A 366 13.51 6.20 15.90
CA LEU A 366 14.71 7.04 15.91
C LEU A 366 15.24 7.16 17.33
N ASP A 367 16.55 6.96 17.53
CA ASP A 367 17.22 7.23 18.79
C ASP A 367 17.43 8.74 18.97
N GLY A 368 17.61 9.19 20.22
CA GLY A 368 17.83 10.59 20.56
C GLY A 368 17.24 11.00 21.90
N ASP A 369 17.21 12.30 22.13
CA ASP A 369 16.67 12.91 23.34
C ASP A 369 15.18 13.21 23.18
N TYR A 370 14.35 12.66 24.05
CA TYR A 370 12.89 12.86 24.08
C TYR A 370 12.46 13.48 25.40
N SER A 371 11.56 14.48 25.36
CA SER A 371 10.95 15.12 26.52
C SER A 371 9.43 15.13 26.36
N TYR A 372 8.72 14.71 27.41
CA TYR A 372 7.26 14.72 27.44
C TYR A 372 6.68 16.04 28.00
N ASN A 373 7.44 16.72 28.85
CA ASN A 373 7.02 18.01 29.42
C ASN A 373 8.23 18.97 29.52
N PRO A 374 8.31 19.98 28.64
CA PRO A 374 7.47 20.20 27.45
C PRO A 374 7.68 19.12 26.38
N LEU A 375 6.69 18.95 25.49
CA LEU A 375 6.80 18.02 24.37
C LEU A 375 7.92 18.47 23.44
N ASN A 376 8.95 17.64 23.30
CA ASN A 376 10.10 17.92 22.44
C ASN A 376 10.88 16.65 22.10
N TYR A 377 11.63 16.70 21.00
CA TYR A 377 12.62 15.66 20.67
C TYR A 377 13.75 16.23 19.83
N ASN A 378 14.88 15.55 19.87
CA ASN A 378 16.01 15.72 18.97
C ASN A 378 16.58 14.35 18.66
N THR A 379 16.59 13.94 17.39
CA THR A 379 16.96 12.58 16.98
C THR A 379 18.37 12.53 16.42
N ASP A 380 19.06 11.43 16.67
CA ASP A 380 20.33 11.13 16.03
C ASP A 380 20.13 10.69 14.58
N PHE A 381 21.04 11.09 13.69
CA PHE A 381 20.89 10.82 12.25
C PHE A 381 20.89 9.31 11.93
N LEU A 382 21.79 8.53 12.53
CA LEU A 382 21.87 7.08 12.39
C LEU A 382 21.58 6.33 13.70
N GLY A 383 20.80 6.96 14.60
CA GLY A 383 20.40 6.36 15.86
C GLY A 383 19.27 5.34 15.66
N PHE A 384 19.52 4.08 16.06
CA PHE A 384 18.54 3.01 16.11
C PHE A 384 18.02 2.89 17.55
N GLY A 385 16.82 3.38 17.80
CA GLY A 385 16.17 3.32 19.10
C GLY A 385 15.45 1.99 19.35
N GLN A 386 14.26 2.04 19.95
CA GLN A 386 13.45 0.85 20.22
C GLN A 386 13.04 0.13 18.94
N LYS A 387 13.21 -1.19 18.92
CA LYS A 387 12.80 -2.02 17.79
C LYS A 387 11.29 -2.05 17.69
N TYR A 388 10.77 -1.75 16.51
CA TYR A 388 9.35 -1.88 16.14
C TYR A 388 9.02 -3.27 15.61
N PHE A 389 9.84 -3.70 14.65
CA PHE A 389 9.56 -4.89 13.86
C PHE A 389 10.84 -5.52 13.31
N SER A 390 10.85 -6.83 13.16
CA SER A 390 11.76 -7.51 12.25
C SER A 390 11.13 -8.78 11.68
N GLU A 391 11.45 -9.08 10.43
CA GLU A 391 11.04 -10.30 9.75
C GLU A 391 12.23 -10.91 9.01
N GLN A 392 12.34 -12.24 9.10
CA GLN A 392 13.20 -13.05 8.25
C GLN A 392 12.34 -14.11 7.59
N SER A 393 12.44 -14.25 6.27
CA SER A 393 11.73 -15.30 5.56
C SER A 393 12.61 -16.05 4.58
N ILE A 394 12.32 -17.34 4.42
CA ILE A 394 12.95 -18.24 3.47
C ILE A 394 11.84 -18.93 2.69
N GLU A 395 11.81 -18.76 1.37
CA GLU A 395 10.88 -19.41 0.49
C GLU A 395 11.62 -20.25 -0.54
N LEU A 396 11.22 -21.52 -0.66
CA LEU A 396 11.71 -22.44 -1.68
C LEU A 396 10.54 -22.88 -2.58
N ARG A 397 10.58 -22.48 -3.84
CA ARG A 397 9.63 -22.94 -4.88
C ARG A 397 10.27 -24.03 -5.71
N LYS A 398 9.67 -25.22 -5.69
CA LYS A 398 10.23 -26.39 -6.38
C LYS A 398 9.20 -27.09 -7.25
N LYS A 399 9.59 -27.35 -8.49
CA LYS A 399 8.87 -28.22 -9.41
C LYS A 399 9.50 -29.61 -9.35
N TRP A 400 8.73 -30.58 -8.89
CA TRP A 400 9.18 -31.97 -8.76
C TRP A 400 8.94 -32.79 -10.03
N SER A 401 7.85 -32.47 -10.73
CA SER A 401 7.49 -33.06 -12.00
C SER A 401 6.71 -32.09 -12.86
N GLU A 402 6.34 -32.45 -14.08
CA GLU A 402 5.47 -31.62 -14.92
C GLU A 402 4.06 -31.41 -14.30
N LYS A 403 3.64 -32.30 -13.42
CA LYS A 403 2.34 -32.29 -12.80
C LYS A 403 2.35 -31.80 -11.34
N PHE A 404 3.49 -31.79 -10.65
CA PHE A 404 3.58 -31.48 -9.23
C PHE A 404 4.63 -30.42 -8.90
N SER A 405 4.22 -29.38 -8.21
CA SER A 405 5.09 -28.33 -7.65
C SER A 405 4.65 -27.95 -6.25
N ASN A 406 5.59 -27.46 -5.45
CA ASN A 406 5.26 -26.92 -4.14
C ASN A 406 6.09 -25.68 -3.77
N ILE A 407 5.61 -24.97 -2.74
CA ILE A 407 6.28 -23.84 -2.08
C ILE A 407 6.41 -24.23 -0.62
N PHE A 408 7.61 -24.08 -0.09
CA PHE A 408 7.90 -24.10 1.34
C PHE A 408 8.26 -22.68 1.77
N LEU A 409 7.58 -22.16 2.77
CA LEU A 409 7.86 -20.84 3.33
C LEU A 409 8.02 -20.96 4.85
N LEU A 410 9.09 -20.37 5.37
CA LEU A 410 9.35 -20.16 6.78
C LEU A 410 9.45 -18.66 7.02
N VAL A 411 8.72 -18.15 8.01
CA VAL A 411 8.78 -16.73 8.41
C VAL A 411 9.00 -16.66 9.91
N ASN A 412 9.96 -15.86 10.33
CA ASN A 412 10.21 -15.53 11.74
C ASN A 412 9.99 -14.04 11.93
N LYS A 413 9.15 -13.65 12.91
CA LYS A 413 8.75 -12.27 13.17
C LYS A 413 8.97 -11.87 14.62
N TYR A 414 9.45 -10.63 14.80
CA TYR A 414 9.32 -9.85 16.01
C TYR A 414 8.40 -8.64 15.73
N TYR A 415 7.45 -8.37 16.62
CA TYR A 415 6.50 -7.28 16.51
C TYR A 415 6.26 -6.62 17.87
N ASN A 416 6.54 -5.33 17.98
CA ASN A 416 6.37 -4.57 19.20
C ASN A 416 5.00 -3.86 19.18
N LYS A 417 3.99 -4.47 19.83
CA LYS A 417 2.63 -3.89 19.91
C LYS A 417 2.62 -2.51 20.57
N ARG A 418 3.53 -2.28 21.53
CA ARG A 418 3.58 -1.02 22.27
C ARG A 418 3.87 0.15 21.35
N TYR A 419 4.85 0.03 20.47
CA TYR A 419 5.25 1.10 19.57
C TYR A 419 4.43 1.17 18.26
N VAL A 420 3.94 0.03 17.77
CA VAL A 420 3.22 0.02 16.47
C VAL A 420 1.72 0.23 16.64
N GLN A 421 1.10 -0.33 17.70
CA GLN A 421 -0.35 -0.27 17.92
C GLN A 421 -0.75 0.47 19.22
N GLU A 422 0.21 0.99 19.98
CA GLU A 422 -0.03 1.61 21.30
C GLU A 422 -0.70 0.65 22.31
N LYS A 423 -0.46 -0.67 22.14
CA LYS A 423 -0.98 -1.74 23.00
C LYS A 423 0.18 -2.43 23.72
N ILE A 424 -0.05 -2.94 24.93
CA ILE A 424 0.99 -3.65 25.70
C ILE A 424 1.33 -4.97 25.02
N GLY A 425 2.62 -5.29 24.93
CA GLY A 425 3.14 -6.59 24.51
C GLY A 425 4.17 -6.53 23.39
N GLU A 426 4.98 -7.56 23.35
CA GLU A 426 5.94 -7.88 22.28
C GLU A 426 5.62 -9.29 21.79
N ILE A 427 5.70 -9.51 20.51
CA ILE A 427 5.30 -10.77 19.88
C ILE A 427 6.48 -11.37 19.16
N ASN A 428 6.78 -12.62 19.47
CA ASN A 428 7.71 -13.46 18.71
C ASN A 428 6.93 -14.61 18.08
N SER A 429 6.86 -14.64 16.78
CA SER A 429 6.08 -15.66 16.06
C SER A 429 6.85 -16.27 14.91
N GLN A 430 6.50 -17.52 14.60
CA GLN A 430 7.05 -18.27 13.47
C GLN A 430 5.89 -18.83 12.65
N VAL A 431 5.97 -18.66 11.32
CA VAL A 431 4.96 -19.21 10.40
C VAL A 431 5.62 -20.22 9.47
N ILE A 432 5.02 -21.37 9.35
CA ILE A 432 5.39 -22.42 8.38
C ILE A 432 4.25 -22.55 7.38
N VAL A 433 4.59 -22.56 6.08
CA VAL A 433 3.63 -22.78 5.01
C VAL A 433 4.14 -23.87 4.07
N VAL A 434 3.23 -24.77 3.71
CA VAL A 434 3.44 -25.77 2.65
C VAL A 434 2.28 -25.65 1.66
N ASP A 435 2.58 -25.20 0.46
CA ASP A 435 1.61 -24.98 -0.61
C ASP A 435 1.92 -25.89 -1.79
N ASN A 436 0.96 -26.69 -2.19
CA ASN A 436 1.13 -27.74 -3.18
C ASN A 436 0.18 -27.53 -4.36
N THR A 437 0.69 -27.65 -5.57
CA THR A 437 -0.11 -27.59 -6.79
C THR A 437 0.07 -28.87 -7.61
N ILE A 438 -1.06 -29.51 -7.92
CA ILE A 438 -1.14 -30.71 -8.77
C ILE A 438 -1.90 -30.34 -10.05
N LYS A 439 -1.23 -30.47 -11.18
CA LYS A 439 -1.86 -30.36 -12.50
C LYS A 439 -2.47 -31.70 -12.87
N LEU A 440 -3.75 -31.70 -13.13
CA LEU A 440 -4.53 -32.86 -13.55
C LEU A 440 -4.73 -32.85 -15.07
N GLU A 441 -5.34 -33.89 -15.61
CA GLU A 441 -5.72 -33.96 -17.01
C GLU A 441 -6.83 -32.96 -17.36
N ASN A 442 -7.04 -32.69 -18.64
CA ASN A 442 -8.09 -31.80 -19.13
C ASN A 442 -8.05 -30.37 -18.55
N LYS A 443 -6.83 -29.81 -18.37
CA LYS A 443 -6.64 -28.43 -17.89
C LYS A 443 -7.17 -28.16 -16.47
N LYS A 444 -7.33 -29.20 -15.67
CA LYS A 444 -7.71 -29.11 -14.25
C LYS A 444 -6.48 -28.96 -13.37
N SER A 445 -6.66 -28.34 -12.22
CA SER A 445 -5.63 -28.31 -11.19
C SER A 445 -6.23 -28.33 -9.77
N LEU A 446 -5.47 -28.88 -8.86
CA LEU A 446 -5.76 -28.85 -7.43
C LEU A 446 -4.59 -28.17 -6.73
N ARG A 447 -4.89 -27.13 -5.95
CA ARG A 447 -3.96 -26.51 -5.01
C ARG A 447 -4.45 -26.80 -3.59
N PHE A 448 -3.54 -27.16 -2.72
CA PHE A 448 -3.81 -27.25 -1.30
C PHE A 448 -2.65 -26.69 -0.50
N GLU A 449 -2.96 -25.85 0.47
CA GLU A 449 -2.01 -25.22 1.37
C GLU A 449 -2.28 -25.60 2.82
N LEU A 450 -1.20 -25.70 3.59
CA LEU A 450 -1.22 -25.90 5.04
C LEU A 450 -0.36 -24.82 5.67
N GLN A 451 -0.84 -24.20 6.73
CA GLN A 451 -0.16 -23.14 7.45
C GLN A 451 -0.21 -23.43 8.96
N HIS A 452 0.87 -23.10 9.64
CA HIS A 452 0.89 -23.10 11.10
C HIS A 452 1.66 -21.87 11.61
N LEU A 453 1.07 -21.15 12.55
CA LEU A 453 1.70 -20.05 13.27
C LEU A 453 1.94 -20.47 14.71
N PHE A 454 3.21 -20.44 15.12
CA PHE A 454 3.66 -20.62 16.49
C PHE A 454 3.83 -19.25 17.14
N ASN A 455 3.10 -19.03 18.24
CA ASN A 455 3.16 -17.80 19.01
C ASN A 455 2.94 -18.11 20.49
N LYS A 456 3.86 -17.69 21.35
CA LYS A 456 3.76 -17.92 22.81
C LYS A 456 3.16 -16.73 23.56
N ASP A 457 3.17 -15.57 22.93
CA ASP A 457 2.97 -14.28 23.62
C ASP A 457 1.52 -13.80 23.53
N ASP A 458 1.03 -13.52 22.34
CA ASP A 458 -0.30 -12.96 22.08
C ASP A 458 -1.34 -14.09 21.87
N GLU A 459 -2.25 -13.97 20.98
CA GLU A 459 -3.35 -14.92 20.67
C GLU A 459 -2.94 -16.40 20.53
N LYS A 460 -1.70 -16.79 20.91
CA LYS A 460 -1.15 -18.15 20.87
C LYS A 460 -1.10 -18.75 19.45
N ASN A 461 -1.23 -20.05 19.33
CA ASN A 461 -1.01 -20.78 18.09
C ASN A 461 -2.24 -20.83 17.20
N TRP A 462 -1.97 -20.76 15.89
CA TRP A 462 -2.97 -20.88 14.84
C TRP A 462 -2.61 -21.98 13.85
N TYR A 463 -3.61 -22.60 13.24
CA TYR A 463 -3.44 -23.35 12.02
C TYR A 463 -4.36 -22.83 10.92
N GLY A 464 -3.96 -23.00 9.67
CA GLY A 464 -4.76 -22.66 8.50
C GLY A 464 -4.61 -23.70 7.41
N TYR A 465 -5.64 -23.87 6.60
CA TYR A 465 -5.56 -24.66 5.39
C TYR A 465 -6.46 -24.11 4.30
N GLY A 466 -6.06 -24.33 3.06
CA GLY A 466 -6.80 -23.90 1.88
C GLY A 466 -6.81 -25.01 0.84
N VAL A 467 -7.90 -25.09 0.09
CA VAL A 467 -8.06 -25.97 -1.07
C VAL A 467 -8.67 -25.19 -2.20
N GLU A 468 -8.06 -25.21 -3.37
CA GLU A 468 -8.59 -24.61 -4.60
C GLU A 468 -8.64 -25.68 -5.68
N TYR A 469 -9.77 -25.78 -6.36
CA TYR A 469 -9.94 -26.69 -7.50
C TYR A 469 -10.34 -25.91 -8.74
N ASN A 470 -9.50 -25.95 -9.75
CA ASN A 470 -9.75 -25.39 -11.07
C ASN A 470 -10.31 -26.49 -11.99
N PHE A 471 -11.58 -26.39 -12.34
CA PHE A 471 -12.24 -27.31 -13.27
C PHE A 471 -11.80 -27.14 -14.72
N ASN A 472 -11.47 -25.91 -15.06
CA ASN A 472 -10.95 -25.49 -16.35
C ASN A 472 -10.42 -24.06 -16.24
N PHE A 473 -10.06 -23.42 -17.35
CA PHE A 473 -9.56 -22.03 -17.33
C PHE A 473 -10.62 -20.98 -16.94
N ASN A 474 -11.89 -21.35 -16.95
CA ASN A 474 -12.98 -20.42 -16.71
C ASN A 474 -13.63 -20.55 -15.33
N PHE A 475 -13.59 -21.74 -14.72
CA PHE A 475 -14.31 -22.01 -13.49
C PHE A 475 -13.43 -22.61 -12.42
N SER A 476 -13.43 -21.98 -11.25
CA SER A 476 -12.73 -22.43 -10.04
C SER A 476 -13.61 -22.36 -8.82
N THR A 477 -13.30 -23.20 -7.83
CA THR A 477 -13.88 -23.16 -6.48
C THR A 477 -12.76 -23.21 -5.46
N TYR A 478 -13.03 -22.64 -4.27
CA TYR A 478 -12.07 -22.68 -3.17
C TYR A 478 -12.75 -22.85 -1.82
N PHE A 479 -12.00 -23.34 -0.85
CA PHE A 479 -12.31 -23.35 0.55
C PHE A 479 -11.06 -22.99 1.35
N ASN A 480 -11.19 -22.06 2.30
CA ASN A 480 -10.13 -21.66 3.22
C ASN A 480 -10.66 -21.71 4.66
N ASN A 481 -9.79 -22.08 5.58
CA ASN A 481 -10.09 -22.07 7.01
C ASN A 481 -8.85 -21.69 7.81
N MET A 482 -9.02 -20.92 8.87
CA MET A 482 -7.99 -20.68 9.87
C MET A 482 -8.61 -20.63 11.28
N VAL A 483 -7.91 -21.22 12.23
CA VAL A 483 -8.39 -21.40 13.61
C VAL A 483 -7.30 -21.03 14.59
N ASN A 484 -7.65 -20.18 15.54
CA ASN A 484 -6.85 -19.99 16.75
C ASN A 484 -7.25 -21.03 17.78
N TYR A 485 -6.49 -22.11 17.89
CA TYR A 485 -6.87 -23.26 18.73
C TYR A 485 -6.36 -23.17 20.18
N GLN A 486 -5.53 -22.18 20.49
CA GLN A 486 -4.95 -21.97 21.82
C GLN A 486 -5.26 -20.60 22.42
N ASN A 487 -6.28 -19.90 21.93
CA ASN A 487 -6.67 -18.62 22.52
C ASN A 487 -6.98 -18.79 24.03
N ILE A 488 -6.56 -17.79 24.82
CA ILE A 488 -6.66 -17.80 26.28
C ILE A 488 -8.11 -17.61 26.73
N ASP A 489 -8.92 -16.91 25.95
CA ASP A 489 -10.28 -16.48 26.30
C ASP A 489 -11.37 -17.55 26.01
N ASP A 490 -11.03 -18.83 25.91
CA ASP A 490 -11.92 -19.97 25.61
C ASP A 490 -12.72 -19.84 24.27
N ASP A 491 -12.76 -18.68 23.68
CA ASP A 491 -13.34 -18.45 22.37
C ASP A 491 -12.28 -18.76 21.30
N LYS A 492 -12.35 -19.94 20.71
CA LYS A 492 -11.44 -20.39 19.63
C LYS A 492 -11.91 -19.83 18.30
N PRO A 493 -11.52 -18.60 17.94
CA PRO A 493 -12.03 -17.97 16.74
C PRO A 493 -11.70 -18.82 15.52
N ASN A 494 -12.74 -19.12 14.75
CA ASN A 494 -12.67 -19.90 13.54
C ASN A 494 -13.15 -19.04 12.36
N TYR A 495 -12.27 -18.79 11.41
CA TYR A 495 -12.53 -18.02 10.20
C TYR A 495 -12.49 -18.94 9.00
N TYR A 496 -13.50 -18.86 8.15
CA TYR A 496 -13.64 -19.71 6.99
C TYR A 496 -14.24 -18.97 5.82
N SER A 497 -13.89 -19.37 4.63
CA SER A 497 -14.53 -18.90 3.42
C SER A 497 -14.56 -19.99 2.36
N PHE A 498 -15.65 -20.07 1.63
CA PHE A 498 -15.74 -20.86 0.43
C PHE A 498 -16.39 -20.07 -0.69
N GLY A 499 -15.98 -20.33 -1.92
CA GLY A 499 -16.49 -19.58 -3.02
C GLY A 499 -16.22 -20.23 -4.37
N ALA A 500 -16.80 -19.60 -5.39
CA ALA A 500 -16.62 -19.96 -6.77
C ALA A 500 -16.38 -18.72 -7.62
N SER A 501 -15.62 -18.88 -8.68
CA SER A 501 -15.33 -17.82 -9.64
C SER A 501 -15.50 -18.35 -11.06
N TYR A 502 -16.19 -17.57 -11.89
CA TYR A 502 -16.36 -17.84 -13.30
C TYR A 502 -15.86 -16.66 -14.14
N THR A 503 -14.94 -16.93 -15.04
CA THR A 503 -14.34 -15.94 -15.93
C THR A 503 -14.58 -16.35 -17.37
N LYS A 504 -15.12 -15.44 -18.18
CA LYS A 504 -15.30 -15.63 -19.62
C LYS A 504 -14.98 -14.34 -20.35
N ASN A 505 -14.01 -14.40 -21.27
CA ASN A 505 -13.49 -13.23 -21.97
C ASN A 505 -13.05 -12.14 -20.96
N SER A 506 -13.66 -10.95 -21.03
CA SER A 506 -13.41 -9.79 -20.17
C SER A 506 -14.34 -9.73 -18.94
N SER A 507 -15.18 -10.73 -18.72
CA SER A 507 -16.15 -10.73 -17.63
C SER A 507 -15.78 -11.76 -16.57
N ARG A 508 -15.82 -11.37 -15.30
CA ARG A 508 -15.62 -12.24 -14.14
C ARG A 508 -16.79 -12.08 -13.16
N PHE A 509 -17.30 -13.20 -12.70
CA PHE A 509 -18.28 -13.30 -11.63
C PHE A 509 -17.71 -14.15 -10.51
N SER A 510 -17.80 -13.68 -9.25
CA SER A 510 -17.34 -14.42 -8.07
C SER A 510 -18.39 -14.33 -6.98
N LEU A 511 -18.62 -15.44 -6.29
CA LEU A 511 -19.51 -15.53 -5.15
C LEU A 511 -18.77 -16.25 -4.03
N SER A 512 -18.86 -15.74 -2.81
CA SER A 512 -18.23 -16.36 -1.65
C SER A 512 -19.04 -16.15 -0.39
N TYR A 513 -18.98 -17.11 0.51
CA TYR A 513 -19.59 -17.05 1.82
C TYR A 513 -18.56 -17.40 2.88
N GLY A 514 -18.58 -16.70 4.01
CA GLY A 514 -17.69 -17.03 5.11
C GLY A 514 -17.76 -16.09 6.30
N LYS A 515 -16.91 -16.36 7.28
CA LYS A 515 -16.58 -15.50 8.40
C LYS A 515 -15.16 -14.97 8.18
N GLN A 516 -15.02 -13.66 7.95
CA GLN A 516 -13.75 -13.00 7.73
C GLN A 516 -13.19 -12.45 9.03
N ARG A 517 -11.89 -12.65 9.27
CA ARG A 517 -11.17 -12.05 10.38
C ARG A 517 -11.07 -10.54 10.21
N GLY A 518 -11.33 -9.80 11.28
CA GLY A 518 -10.99 -8.38 11.37
C GLY A 518 -9.48 -8.16 11.54
N GLY A 519 -9.03 -6.96 11.25
CA GLY A 519 -7.64 -6.56 11.40
C GLY A 519 -7.11 -5.70 10.26
N LEU A 520 -5.80 -5.51 10.19
CA LEU A 520 -5.16 -4.74 9.13
C LEU A 520 -5.17 -5.54 7.82
N LEU A 521 -5.63 -4.89 6.77
CA LEU A 521 -5.52 -5.33 5.38
C LEU A 521 -4.54 -4.41 4.68
N CYS A 522 -3.46 -4.96 4.12
CA CYS A 522 -2.39 -4.17 3.52
C CYS A 522 -2.15 -4.55 2.06
N TYR A 523 -1.96 -3.55 1.22
CA TYR A 523 -1.53 -3.67 -0.17
C TYR A 523 -0.40 -2.68 -0.45
N GLY A 524 0.69 -3.15 -1.06
CA GLY A 524 1.84 -2.30 -1.37
C GLY A 524 2.45 -1.59 -0.16
N GLY A 525 2.31 -2.16 1.05
CA GLY A 525 2.81 -1.55 2.29
C GLY A 525 1.91 -0.46 2.90
N ILE A 526 0.76 -0.18 2.31
CA ILE A 526 -0.29 0.68 2.88
C ILE A 526 -1.40 -0.19 3.43
N CYS A 527 -1.88 0.16 4.61
CA CYS A 527 -2.81 -0.64 5.38
C CYS A 527 -4.10 0.11 5.70
N ARG A 528 -5.20 -0.62 5.84
CA ARG A 528 -6.42 -0.15 6.48
C ARG A 528 -6.97 -1.18 7.44
N TYR A 529 -7.74 -0.75 8.43
CA TYR A 529 -8.46 -1.65 9.31
C TYR A 529 -9.77 -2.12 8.66
N VAL A 530 -10.02 -3.43 8.70
CA VAL A 530 -11.27 -4.05 8.26
C VAL A 530 -11.90 -4.73 9.46
N PRO A 531 -13.19 -4.48 9.77
CA PRO A 531 -13.88 -5.17 10.85
C PRO A 531 -14.09 -6.65 10.52
N GLU A 532 -14.26 -7.46 11.56
CA GLU A 532 -14.70 -8.85 11.42
C GLU A 532 -16.16 -8.87 10.92
N PHE A 533 -16.46 -9.74 9.98
CA PHE A 533 -17.85 -9.95 9.55
C PHE A 533 -18.11 -11.37 9.10
N LYS A 534 -19.38 -11.76 9.08
CA LYS A 534 -19.88 -12.97 8.46
C LYS A 534 -20.87 -12.59 7.37
N GLY A 535 -20.73 -13.18 6.19
CA GLY A 535 -21.61 -12.78 5.09
C GLY A 535 -21.35 -13.51 3.77
N LEU A 536 -22.13 -13.11 2.76
CA LEU A 536 -22.11 -13.59 1.38
C LEU A 536 -21.61 -12.48 0.46
#